data_a58d5458bd98cd68a9e62944a3eb543b
#
_entry.id   a58d5458bd98cd68a9e62944a3eb543b
#
_cell.length_a   1.000
_cell.length_b   1.000
_cell.length_c   1.000
_cell.angle_alpha   90.00
_cell.angle_beta   90.00
_cell.angle_gamma   90.00
#
_symmetry.space_group_name_H-M   'P 1'
#
loop_
_entity.id
_entity.type
_entity.pdbx_description
1 polymer ?
#
loop_
_entity_poly.entity_id
_entity_poly.type
_entity_poly.pdbx_seq_one_letter_code
_entity_poly.pdbx_strand_id
1 'polypeptide(L)'
;MTQDATACSTVNAKAPKKRKVASLDKKKSRAGWIFILPFLIGFVVVYLPIIWNSIFMSFNTVNMGGTGGYTLEWCGFENYQYALFEDPDFVQTLITGLGELVFDVPAILIFSLFMAVLLNQKMVGRAAFRAIFFIPVILSTGIMETIEGQNMMGTMMEGSGSINGTESSTASSIVNAMDIERLFSSMKVGQELVTYVTQMINQIYDIVNRSGVQMLIFLAGLQSISPAIYEACRIDGATSWETFWKITFPMISPMILVNGVYTIIDSFTTNSNSVMSFIQTVYSSGGSEGMVRSSAMSWMYFILVMLILAAVAGIFSAYVFYQKRDS
;
A
#
# COMPACT_ATOMS: atom_id res chain seq x y z
N MET A 1 31.25 69.08 66.26
CA MET A 1 30.10 68.20 66.35
C MET A 1 29.09 68.66 65.31
N THR A 2 29.17 68.15 64.13
CA THR A 2 28.10 68.31 63.11
C THR A 2 28.22 67.11 62.19
N GLN A 3 27.19 66.30 62.22
CA GLN A 3 27.05 65.13 61.34
C GLN A 3 26.52 65.59 59.98
N ASP A 4 27.28 65.37 58.91
CA ASP A 4 26.79 65.47 57.55
C ASP A 4 26.22 64.13 57.08
N ALA A 5 24.91 64.11 56.91
CA ALA A 5 24.18 62.99 56.31
C ALA A 5 24.24 63.11 54.80
N THR A 6 25.04 62.24 54.15
CA THR A 6 25.11 62.13 52.69
C THR A 6 23.90 61.33 52.17
N ALA A 7 23.01 61.99 51.49
CA ALA A 7 21.86 61.36 50.82
C ALA A 7 22.33 60.52 49.61
N CYS A 8 22.15 59.23 49.69
CA CYS A 8 22.39 58.30 48.61
C CYS A 8 21.22 58.36 47.60
N SER A 9 21.42 58.96 46.44
CA SER A 9 20.47 58.97 45.34
C SER A 9 20.38 57.57 44.70
N THR A 10 19.29 56.90 44.91
CA THR A 10 19.00 55.62 44.23
C THR A 10 18.68 55.87 42.76
N VAL A 11 19.67 55.53 41.90
CA VAL A 11 19.50 55.50 40.44
C VAL A 11 18.61 54.28 40.11
N ASN A 12 17.38 54.55 39.69
CA ASN A 12 16.43 53.57 39.26
C ASN A 12 16.82 53.04 37.87
N ALA A 13 17.68 52.02 37.82
CA ALA A 13 18.10 51.38 36.59
C ALA A 13 16.94 50.50 36.07
N LYS A 14 16.26 50.98 35.00
CA LYS A 14 15.28 50.19 34.27
C LYS A 14 15.90 48.85 33.80
N ALA A 15 15.40 47.72 34.32
CA ALA A 15 15.81 46.38 33.92
C ALA A 15 15.72 46.22 32.40
N PRO A 16 16.73 45.65 31.70
CA PRO A 16 16.73 45.49 30.27
C PRO A 16 15.57 44.57 29.89
N LYS A 17 14.66 45.01 28.99
CA LYS A 17 13.61 44.18 28.40
C LYS A 17 14.25 42.95 27.76
N LYS A 18 14.05 41.76 28.35
CA LYS A 18 14.43 40.47 27.76
C LYS A 18 13.82 40.39 26.36
N ARG A 19 14.61 40.57 25.32
CA ARG A 19 14.23 40.27 23.94
C ARG A 19 13.84 38.79 23.94
N LYS A 20 12.57 38.47 23.60
CA LYS A 20 12.11 37.13 23.36
C LYS A 20 12.88 36.60 22.14
N VAL A 21 13.99 35.92 22.37
CA VAL A 21 14.71 35.17 21.35
C VAL A 21 13.76 34.06 20.96
N ALA A 22 13.29 34.09 19.71
CA ALA A 22 12.46 33.00 19.19
C ALA A 22 13.25 31.71 19.36
N SER A 23 12.68 30.71 20.04
CA SER A 23 13.38 29.46 20.31
C SER A 23 13.92 28.89 19.00
N LEU A 24 15.13 28.36 19.00
CA LEU A 24 15.80 27.77 17.83
C LEU A 24 14.89 26.74 17.13
N ASP A 25 14.03 26.07 17.88
CA ASP A 25 13.04 25.12 17.39
C ASP A 25 11.98 25.77 16.50
N LYS A 26 11.47 26.96 16.84
CA LYS A 26 10.53 27.71 15.97
C LYS A 26 11.20 28.18 14.68
N LYS A 27 12.49 28.51 14.71
CA LYS A 27 13.24 28.91 13.51
C LYS A 27 13.52 27.72 12.61
N LYS A 28 13.88 26.56 13.18
CA LYS A 28 14.05 25.29 12.46
C LYS A 28 12.74 24.80 11.87
N SER A 29 11.64 24.87 12.61
CA SER A 29 10.32 24.49 12.12
C SER A 29 9.88 25.33 10.91
N ARG A 30 10.07 26.65 10.95
CA ARG A 30 9.77 27.52 9.78
C ARG A 30 10.64 27.21 8.57
N ALA A 31 11.92 26.94 8.77
CA ALA A 31 12.82 26.56 7.69
C ALA A 31 12.39 25.23 7.06
N GLY A 32 11.94 24.26 7.87
CA GLY A 32 11.38 23.00 7.37
C GLY A 32 10.11 23.20 6.52
N TRP A 33 9.20 24.08 6.95
CA TRP A 33 8.01 24.42 6.16
C TRP A 33 8.35 25.05 4.80
N ILE A 34 9.31 26.00 4.78
CA ILE A 34 9.75 26.64 3.53
C ILE A 34 10.34 25.61 2.56
N PHE A 35 11.07 24.61 3.08
CA PHE A 35 11.65 23.54 2.25
C PHE A 35 10.60 22.62 1.62
N ILE A 36 9.50 22.33 2.35
CA ILE A 36 8.42 21.47 1.87
C ILE A 36 7.42 22.26 0.99
N LEU A 37 7.36 23.59 1.12
CA LEU A 37 6.38 24.43 0.48
C LEU A 37 6.32 24.30 -1.06
N PRO A 38 7.43 24.20 -1.83
CA PRO A 38 7.37 24.02 -3.28
C PRO A 38 6.66 22.72 -3.67
N PHE A 39 6.94 21.63 -2.96
CA PHE A 39 6.27 20.35 -3.17
C PHE A 39 4.78 20.44 -2.82
N LEU A 40 4.44 21.06 -1.70
CA LEU A 40 3.06 21.20 -1.25
C LEU A 40 2.23 22.08 -2.19
N ILE A 41 2.79 23.17 -2.72
CA ILE A 41 2.15 23.98 -3.74
C ILE A 41 1.91 23.16 -5.01
N GLY A 42 2.91 22.43 -5.51
CA GLY A 42 2.77 21.56 -6.68
C GLY A 42 1.69 20.52 -6.49
N PHE A 43 1.67 19.88 -5.32
CA PHE A 43 0.64 18.90 -4.96
C PHE A 43 -0.77 19.54 -4.98
N VAL A 44 -0.96 20.66 -4.30
CA VAL A 44 -2.27 21.33 -4.21
C VAL A 44 -2.75 21.80 -5.59
N VAL A 45 -1.86 22.39 -6.40
CA VAL A 45 -2.23 22.95 -7.72
C VAL A 45 -2.57 21.87 -8.74
N VAL A 46 -1.92 20.70 -8.66
CA VAL A 46 -2.13 19.61 -9.63
C VAL A 46 -3.19 18.62 -9.15
N TYR A 47 -3.03 18.06 -7.94
CA TYR A 47 -3.89 16.97 -7.48
C TYR A 47 -5.25 17.43 -6.97
N LEU A 48 -5.34 18.58 -6.33
CA LEU A 48 -6.60 19.04 -5.75
C LEU A 48 -7.67 19.32 -6.81
N PRO A 49 -7.37 19.97 -7.98
CA PRO A 49 -8.33 20.09 -9.06
C PRO A 49 -8.77 18.75 -9.66
N ILE A 50 -7.85 17.78 -9.79
CA ILE A 50 -8.17 16.44 -10.31
C ILE A 50 -9.16 15.74 -9.37
N ILE A 51 -8.86 15.73 -8.06
CA ILE A 51 -9.74 15.15 -7.04
C ILE A 51 -11.11 15.83 -7.05
N TRP A 52 -11.12 17.17 -7.11
CA TRP A 52 -12.37 17.94 -7.18
C TRP A 52 -13.21 17.59 -8.40
N ASN A 53 -12.59 17.53 -9.57
CA ASN A 53 -13.27 17.15 -10.80
C ASN A 53 -13.81 15.72 -10.73
N SER A 54 -13.05 14.77 -10.17
CA SER A 54 -13.50 13.39 -9.99
C SER A 54 -14.71 13.30 -9.06
N ILE A 55 -14.69 14.02 -7.94
CA ILE A 55 -15.85 14.10 -7.03
C ILE A 55 -17.03 14.73 -7.76
N PHE A 56 -16.80 15.84 -8.47
CA PHE A 56 -17.86 16.53 -9.18
C PHE A 56 -18.49 15.65 -10.26
N MET A 57 -17.69 14.87 -11.00
CA MET A 57 -18.19 13.91 -11.99
C MET A 57 -19.07 12.83 -11.37
N SER A 58 -18.75 12.34 -10.17
CA SER A 58 -19.52 11.27 -9.52
C SER A 58 -20.97 11.69 -9.17
N PHE A 59 -21.24 13.00 -9.06
CA PHE A 59 -22.57 13.57 -8.76
C PHE A 59 -23.31 14.11 -10.00
N ASN A 60 -22.74 13.93 -11.18
CA ASN A 60 -23.34 14.42 -12.42
C ASN A 60 -23.59 13.27 -13.40
N THR A 61 -24.49 13.48 -14.36
CA THR A 61 -24.62 12.68 -15.58
C THR A 61 -23.98 13.42 -16.74
N VAL A 62 -23.47 12.65 -17.70
CA VAL A 62 -22.85 13.18 -18.91
C VAL A 62 -23.80 13.04 -20.09
N ASN A 63 -24.29 14.17 -20.63
CA ASN A 63 -25.03 14.19 -21.86
C ASN A 63 -24.11 14.57 -23.02
N MET A 64 -23.98 13.69 -24.02
CA MET A 64 -23.23 13.98 -25.23
C MET A 64 -24.05 14.87 -26.14
N GLY A 65 -23.66 16.13 -26.28
CA GLY A 65 -24.24 17.07 -27.26
C GLY A 65 -23.76 16.72 -28.67
N GLY A 66 -24.68 16.73 -29.65
CA GLY A 66 -24.40 16.39 -31.05
C GLY A 66 -23.35 17.22 -31.78
N THR A 67 -22.72 18.22 -31.14
CA THR A 67 -21.67 19.10 -31.67
C THR A 67 -20.28 18.81 -31.12
N GLY A 68 -20.05 17.63 -30.56
CA GLY A 68 -18.71 17.21 -30.09
C GLY A 68 -18.29 17.65 -28.66
N GLY A 69 -19.24 18.19 -27.88
CA GLY A 69 -19.04 18.52 -26.48
C GLY A 69 -19.89 17.63 -25.55
N TYR A 70 -19.53 17.58 -24.28
CA TYR A 70 -20.36 16.97 -23.24
C TYR A 70 -20.87 18.05 -22.29
N THR A 71 -22.11 17.87 -21.81
CA THR A 71 -22.69 18.71 -20.76
C THR A 71 -22.88 17.86 -19.51
N LEU A 72 -22.53 18.45 -18.35
CA LEU A 72 -22.71 17.82 -17.07
C LEU A 72 -23.99 18.33 -16.43
N GLU A 73 -24.90 17.42 -16.11
CA GLU A 73 -26.14 17.73 -15.40
C GLU A 73 -26.07 17.12 -14.00
N TRP A 74 -26.47 17.88 -13.02
CA TRP A 74 -26.43 17.43 -11.63
C TRP A 74 -27.51 16.39 -11.35
N CYS A 75 -27.10 15.14 -11.04
CA CYS A 75 -27.99 14.02 -10.71
C CYS A 75 -28.01 13.65 -9.21
N GLY A 76 -27.20 14.33 -8.38
CA GLY A 76 -27.13 14.01 -6.95
C GLY A 76 -26.53 12.63 -6.68
N PHE A 77 -27.28 11.77 -5.97
CA PHE A 77 -26.80 10.44 -5.57
C PHE A 77 -27.25 9.31 -6.52
N GLU A 78 -27.78 9.61 -7.69
CA GLU A 78 -28.29 8.60 -8.63
C GLU A 78 -27.24 7.57 -9.05
N ASN A 79 -26.02 8.01 -9.38
CA ASN A 79 -24.91 7.12 -9.72
C ASN A 79 -24.52 6.19 -8.57
N TYR A 80 -24.63 6.66 -7.32
CA TYR A 80 -24.36 5.86 -6.12
C TYR A 80 -25.49 4.84 -5.85
N GLN A 81 -26.74 5.25 -6.08
CA GLN A 81 -27.90 4.34 -5.98
C GLN A 81 -27.84 3.26 -7.04
N TYR A 82 -27.50 3.62 -8.28
CA TYR A 82 -27.28 2.66 -9.35
C TYR A 82 -26.25 1.59 -8.95
N ALA A 83 -25.08 2.01 -8.49
CA ALA A 83 -23.99 1.11 -8.12
C ALA A 83 -24.33 0.18 -6.94
N LEU A 84 -25.19 0.61 -5.99
CA LEU A 84 -25.54 -0.19 -4.81
C LEU A 84 -26.78 -1.05 -4.99
N PHE A 85 -27.75 -0.62 -5.80
CA PHE A 85 -29.07 -1.26 -5.87
C PHE A 85 -29.44 -1.80 -7.24
N GLU A 86 -28.88 -1.23 -8.31
CA GLU A 86 -29.22 -1.63 -9.67
C GLU A 86 -28.14 -2.52 -10.31
N ASP A 87 -26.88 -2.35 -9.89
CA ASP A 87 -25.76 -3.17 -10.37
C ASP A 87 -25.39 -4.28 -9.36
N PRO A 88 -25.93 -5.50 -9.54
CA PRO A 88 -25.64 -6.61 -8.62
C PRO A 88 -24.20 -7.08 -8.71
N ASP A 89 -23.55 -6.92 -9.85
CA ASP A 89 -22.19 -7.41 -10.10
C ASP A 89 -21.16 -6.57 -9.33
N PHE A 90 -21.40 -5.26 -9.21
CA PHE A 90 -20.52 -4.39 -8.41
C PHE A 90 -20.53 -4.75 -6.93
N VAL A 91 -21.70 -4.92 -6.33
CA VAL A 91 -21.83 -5.24 -4.90
C VAL A 91 -21.24 -6.62 -4.63
N GLN A 92 -21.50 -7.59 -5.48
CA GLN A 92 -20.95 -8.94 -5.34
C GLN A 92 -19.42 -8.93 -5.45
N THR A 93 -18.86 -8.24 -6.45
CA THR A 93 -17.42 -8.09 -6.64
C THR A 93 -16.76 -7.39 -5.44
N LEU A 94 -17.43 -6.38 -4.88
CA LEU A 94 -16.96 -5.65 -3.72
C LEU A 94 -16.91 -6.54 -2.48
N ILE A 95 -17.95 -7.34 -2.23
CA ILE A 95 -17.99 -8.28 -1.09
C ILE A 95 -16.92 -9.37 -1.26
N THR A 96 -16.78 -9.92 -2.47
CA THR A 96 -15.75 -10.93 -2.77
C THR A 96 -14.34 -10.37 -2.57
N GLY A 97 -14.05 -9.20 -3.14
CA GLY A 97 -12.74 -8.54 -2.98
C GLY A 97 -12.41 -8.18 -1.54
N LEU A 98 -13.42 -7.81 -0.73
CA LEU A 98 -13.23 -7.62 0.71
C LEU A 98 -12.94 -8.95 1.43
N GLY A 99 -13.61 -10.03 1.04
CA GLY A 99 -13.33 -11.37 1.56
C GLY A 99 -11.90 -11.80 1.28
N GLU A 100 -11.43 -11.60 0.05
CA GLU A 100 -10.04 -11.89 -0.34
C GLU A 100 -9.05 -11.09 0.52
N LEU A 101 -9.29 -9.81 0.76
CA LEU A 101 -8.45 -8.97 1.62
C LEU A 101 -8.29 -9.50 3.04
N VAL A 102 -9.38 -9.98 3.64
CA VAL A 102 -9.37 -10.50 5.03
C VAL A 102 -8.44 -11.71 5.16
N PHE A 103 -8.27 -12.51 4.10
CA PHE A 103 -7.37 -13.66 4.08
C PHE A 103 -5.98 -13.31 3.58
N ASP A 104 -5.86 -12.50 2.54
CA ASP A 104 -4.58 -12.16 1.91
C ASP A 104 -3.68 -11.32 2.83
N VAL A 105 -4.23 -10.31 3.49
CA VAL A 105 -3.44 -9.42 4.34
C VAL A 105 -2.75 -10.17 5.48
N PRO A 106 -3.44 -10.98 6.30
CA PRO A 106 -2.77 -11.80 7.31
C PRO A 106 -1.80 -12.83 6.71
N ALA A 107 -2.14 -13.46 5.60
CA ALA A 107 -1.29 -14.44 4.95
C ALA A 107 0.04 -13.83 4.49
N ILE A 108 -0.02 -12.67 3.81
CA ILE A 108 1.17 -11.92 3.38
C ILE A 108 2.00 -11.48 4.58
N LEU A 109 1.38 -10.98 5.66
CA LEU A 109 2.09 -10.55 6.87
C LEU A 109 2.78 -11.72 7.57
N ILE A 110 2.11 -12.85 7.73
CA ILE A 110 2.68 -14.05 8.37
C ILE A 110 3.82 -14.59 7.52
N PHE A 111 3.62 -14.73 6.21
CA PHE A 111 4.63 -15.24 5.29
C PHE A 111 5.86 -14.32 5.25
N SER A 112 5.67 -13.01 5.12
CA SER A 112 6.76 -12.04 5.08
C SER A 112 7.55 -11.99 6.39
N LEU A 113 6.87 -12.07 7.54
CA LEU A 113 7.53 -12.16 8.85
C LEU A 113 8.34 -13.45 8.97
N PHE A 114 7.75 -14.58 8.59
CA PHE A 114 8.44 -15.89 8.62
C PHE A 114 9.72 -15.85 7.76
N MET A 115 9.62 -15.36 6.53
CA MET A 115 10.76 -15.22 5.64
C MET A 115 11.81 -14.23 6.16
N ALA A 116 11.39 -13.11 6.76
CA ALA A 116 12.31 -12.16 7.37
C ALA A 116 13.09 -12.78 8.55
N VAL A 117 12.43 -13.57 9.38
CA VAL A 117 13.07 -14.29 10.48
C VAL A 117 14.08 -15.32 9.96
N LEU A 118 13.73 -16.09 8.92
CA LEU A 118 14.66 -17.03 8.28
C LEU A 118 15.88 -16.29 7.70
N LEU A 119 15.68 -15.20 6.98
CA LEU A 119 16.75 -14.41 6.36
C LEU A 119 17.59 -13.63 7.38
N ASN A 120 17.08 -13.42 8.58
CA ASN A 120 17.82 -12.79 9.67
C ASN A 120 18.82 -13.75 10.34
N GLN A 121 18.64 -15.06 10.21
CA GLN A 121 19.55 -16.05 10.76
C GLN A 121 20.93 -16.02 10.07
N LYS A 122 21.96 -16.49 10.76
CA LYS A 122 23.31 -16.64 10.22
C LYS A 122 23.36 -17.85 9.29
N MET A 123 23.08 -17.65 8.00
CA MET A 123 23.13 -18.68 6.97
C MET A 123 24.20 -18.40 5.93
N VAL A 124 24.78 -19.47 5.35
CA VAL A 124 25.64 -19.38 4.17
C VAL A 124 24.76 -18.99 2.96
N GLY A 125 25.21 -18.01 2.16
CA GLY A 125 24.44 -17.57 0.99
C GLY A 125 23.32 -16.55 1.27
N ARG A 126 23.26 -15.97 2.47
CA ARG A 126 22.26 -14.97 2.90
C ARG A 126 22.03 -13.83 1.89
N ALA A 127 23.10 -13.36 1.22
CA ALA A 127 23.00 -12.32 0.21
C ALA A 127 22.26 -12.80 -1.05
N ALA A 128 22.51 -14.05 -1.46
CA ALA A 128 21.84 -14.66 -2.61
C ALA A 128 20.34 -14.87 -2.33
N PHE A 129 19.98 -15.37 -1.18
CA PHE A 129 18.56 -15.51 -0.80
C PHE A 129 17.84 -14.16 -0.77
N ARG A 130 18.45 -13.12 -0.21
CA ARG A 130 17.87 -11.76 -0.26
C ARG A 130 17.66 -11.27 -1.70
N ALA A 131 18.64 -11.51 -2.57
CA ALA A 131 18.52 -11.13 -3.98
C ALA A 131 17.37 -11.89 -4.67
N ILE A 132 17.23 -13.20 -4.43
CA ILE A 132 16.15 -14.01 -5.00
C ILE A 132 14.77 -13.51 -4.57
N PHE A 133 14.59 -13.21 -3.28
CA PHE A 133 13.32 -12.67 -2.78
C PHE A 133 13.07 -11.21 -3.16
N PHE A 134 14.11 -10.49 -3.61
CA PHE A 134 13.96 -9.12 -4.12
C PHE A 134 13.54 -9.09 -5.60
N ILE A 135 13.80 -10.15 -6.36
CA ILE A 135 13.40 -10.23 -7.77
C ILE A 135 11.89 -10.00 -7.97
N PRO A 136 10.98 -10.67 -7.22
CA PRO A 136 9.55 -10.42 -7.36
C PRO A 136 9.15 -8.97 -7.12
N VAL A 137 9.81 -8.28 -6.18
CA VAL A 137 9.57 -6.85 -5.91
C VAL A 137 9.90 -5.99 -7.12
N ILE A 138 11.03 -6.27 -7.79
CA ILE A 138 11.41 -5.55 -9.00
C ILE A 138 10.41 -5.83 -10.12
N LEU A 139 9.97 -7.07 -10.25
CA LEU A 139 8.99 -7.47 -11.26
C LEU A 139 7.62 -6.80 -11.03
N SER A 140 7.19 -6.66 -9.78
CA SER A 140 5.91 -6.03 -9.42
C SER A 140 5.88 -4.50 -9.58
N THR A 141 7.03 -3.84 -9.84
CA THR A 141 7.08 -2.38 -10.07
C THR A 141 6.55 -1.93 -11.44
N GLY A 142 5.94 -2.82 -12.21
CA GLY A 142 5.38 -2.51 -13.54
C GLY A 142 6.43 -2.40 -14.66
N ILE A 143 7.71 -2.64 -14.37
CA ILE A 143 8.78 -2.65 -15.39
C ILE A 143 8.51 -3.76 -16.41
N MET A 144 8.00 -4.91 -15.96
CA MET A 144 7.62 -6.01 -16.85
C MET A 144 6.44 -5.64 -17.75
N GLU A 145 5.41 -4.99 -17.21
CA GLU A 145 4.24 -4.53 -17.99
C GLU A 145 4.65 -3.52 -19.07
N THR A 146 5.62 -2.64 -18.77
CA THR A 146 6.16 -1.70 -19.77
C THR A 146 6.97 -2.41 -20.85
N ILE A 147 7.73 -3.43 -20.50
CA ILE A 147 8.49 -4.24 -21.48
C ILE A 147 7.53 -5.07 -22.34
N GLU A 148 6.50 -5.65 -21.73
CA GLU A 148 5.45 -6.41 -22.42
C GLU A 148 4.65 -5.51 -23.36
N GLY A 149 4.24 -4.33 -22.90
CA GLY A 149 3.55 -3.35 -23.75
C GLY A 149 4.37 -2.90 -24.96
N GLN A 150 5.68 -2.75 -24.80
CA GLN A 150 6.59 -2.44 -25.91
C GLN A 150 6.79 -3.63 -26.85
N ASN A 151 6.88 -4.85 -26.33
CA ASN A 151 6.95 -6.06 -27.14
C ASN A 151 5.64 -6.34 -27.89
N MET A 152 4.49 -6.08 -27.27
CA MET A 152 3.17 -6.21 -27.91
C MET A 152 2.98 -5.19 -29.04
N MET A 153 3.50 -3.97 -28.86
CA MET A 153 3.53 -2.95 -29.91
C MET A 153 4.47 -3.33 -31.06
N GLY A 154 5.61 -3.96 -30.74
CA GLY A 154 6.56 -4.51 -31.72
C GLY A 154 5.96 -5.67 -32.51
N THR A 155 5.30 -6.62 -31.86
CA THR A 155 4.61 -7.74 -32.48
C THR A 155 3.39 -7.33 -33.29
N MET A 156 2.64 -6.30 -32.89
CA MET A 156 1.56 -5.73 -33.71
C MET A 156 2.11 -5.03 -34.96
N MET A 157 3.30 -4.44 -34.90
CA MET A 157 3.95 -3.77 -36.04
C MET A 157 4.58 -4.78 -37.00
N GLU A 158 5.06 -5.92 -36.52
CA GLU A 158 5.57 -7.03 -37.35
C GLU A 158 4.45 -7.98 -37.84
N GLY A 159 3.30 -8.01 -37.14
CA GLY A 159 2.19 -8.94 -37.36
C GLY A 159 1.18 -8.56 -38.43
N SER A 160 1.48 -7.63 -39.34
CA SER A 160 0.64 -7.36 -40.53
C SER A 160 0.64 -8.52 -41.57
N GLY A 161 1.13 -9.68 -41.21
CA GLY A 161 1.33 -10.77 -42.21
C GLY A 161 1.14 -12.21 -41.76
N SER A 162 0.66 -12.55 -40.55
CA SER A 162 0.42 -13.96 -40.26
C SER A 162 -0.63 -14.18 -39.20
N ILE A 163 -1.78 -14.70 -39.62
CA ILE A 163 -2.82 -15.30 -38.81
C ILE A 163 -2.31 -16.67 -38.37
N ASN A 164 -1.69 -16.76 -37.20
CA ASN A 164 -1.63 -18.01 -36.46
C ASN A 164 -1.43 -17.64 -34.98
N GLY A 165 -2.51 -17.88 -34.23
CA GLY A 165 -2.54 -17.66 -32.80
C GLY A 165 -1.50 -18.51 -32.09
N THR A 166 -0.60 -17.84 -31.42
CA THR A 166 0.15 -18.43 -30.32
C THR A 166 0.25 -17.32 -29.26
N GLU A 167 -0.50 -17.49 -28.22
CA GLU A 167 -0.56 -16.65 -27.05
C GLU A 167 0.83 -16.54 -26.42
N SER A 168 1.44 -15.38 -26.59
CA SER A 168 2.64 -15.00 -25.84
C SER A 168 2.21 -14.18 -24.62
N SER A 169 1.54 -14.81 -23.70
CA SER A 169 1.35 -14.27 -22.35
C SER A 169 2.52 -14.74 -21.50
N THR A 170 3.37 -13.95 -21.35
CA THR A 170 4.63 -13.63 -20.79
C THR A 170 4.73 -13.87 -19.29
N ALA A 171 5.88 -14.23 -18.85
CA ALA A 171 6.53 -14.23 -17.52
C ALA A 171 5.72 -14.32 -16.20
N SER A 172 4.48 -13.91 -16.14
CA SER A 172 3.55 -14.18 -15.02
C SER A 172 3.00 -15.60 -15.04
N SER A 173 3.21 -16.36 -16.11
CA SER A 173 2.82 -17.76 -16.21
C SER A 173 4.04 -18.67 -16.36
N ILE A 174 5.00 -18.55 -15.44
CA ILE A 174 6.10 -19.52 -15.31
C ILE A 174 5.53 -20.93 -15.02
N VAL A 175 4.30 -20.98 -14.55
CA VAL A 175 3.48 -22.20 -14.52
C VAL A 175 2.13 -21.84 -15.11
N ASN A 176 2.00 -21.88 -16.44
CA ASN A 176 0.71 -21.70 -17.07
C ASN A 176 -0.29 -22.67 -16.46
N ALA A 177 -1.43 -22.16 -15.97
CA ALA A 177 -2.55 -23.00 -15.53
C ALA A 177 -2.89 -24.07 -16.58
N MET A 178 -2.73 -23.75 -17.88
CA MET A 178 -2.85 -24.69 -19.00
C MET A 178 -1.82 -25.81 -18.98
N ASP A 179 -0.60 -25.58 -18.53
CA ASP A 179 0.42 -26.64 -18.47
C ASP A 179 0.17 -27.57 -17.30
N ILE A 180 -0.29 -27.04 -16.17
CA ILE A 180 -0.75 -27.83 -15.03
C ILE A 180 -2.03 -28.59 -15.41
N GLU A 181 -2.99 -27.94 -16.03
CA GLU A 181 -4.22 -28.57 -16.49
C GLU A 181 -3.94 -29.66 -17.54
N ARG A 182 -3.00 -29.47 -18.46
CA ARG A 182 -2.55 -30.50 -19.42
C ARG A 182 -1.82 -31.64 -18.76
N LEU A 183 -0.98 -31.41 -17.74
CA LEU A 183 -0.30 -32.43 -16.99
C LEU A 183 -1.30 -33.29 -16.19
N PHE A 184 -2.29 -32.67 -15.58
CA PHE A 184 -3.29 -33.36 -14.77
C PHE A 184 -4.46 -33.92 -15.61
N SER A 185 -4.76 -33.39 -16.79
CA SER A 185 -5.79 -33.95 -17.69
C SER A 185 -5.39 -35.32 -18.24
N SER A 186 -4.08 -35.63 -18.27
CA SER A 186 -3.58 -36.98 -18.57
C SER A 186 -3.76 -37.96 -17.41
N MET A 187 -3.97 -37.47 -16.20
CA MET A 187 -4.27 -38.28 -15.02
C MET A 187 -5.82 -38.28 -14.85
N LYS A 188 -6.43 -39.43 -14.66
CA LYS A 188 -7.87 -39.59 -14.41
C LYS A 188 -8.30 -39.00 -13.03
N VAL A 189 -7.89 -37.78 -12.75
CA VAL A 189 -8.23 -37.04 -11.52
C VAL A 189 -9.39 -36.11 -11.85
N GLY A 190 -10.36 -36.01 -10.96
CA GLY A 190 -11.56 -35.18 -11.18
C GLY A 190 -11.18 -33.71 -11.46
N GLN A 191 -11.79 -33.11 -12.46
CA GLN A 191 -11.53 -31.77 -12.94
C GLN A 191 -11.65 -30.70 -11.84
N GLU A 192 -12.54 -30.91 -10.89
CA GLU A 192 -12.71 -30.08 -9.69
C GLU A 192 -11.45 -30.00 -8.81
N LEU A 193 -10.75 -31.16 -8.66
CA LEU A 193 -9.54 -31.23 -7.85
C LEU A 193 -8.36 -30.51 -8.53
N VAL A 194 -8.28 -30.61 -9.86
CA VAL A 194 -7.27 -29.90 -10.68
C VAL A 194 -7.47 -28.40 -10.54
N THR A 195 -8.70 -27.92 -10.71
CA THR A 195 -9.04 -26.50 -10.56
C THR A 195 -8.72 -25.99 -9.17
N TYR A 196 -9.05 -26.75 -8.13
CA TYR A 196 -8.75 -26.37 -6.75
C TYR A 196 -7.23 -26.27 -6.49
N VAL A 197 -6.44 -27.25 -6.94
CA VAL A 197 -4.98 -27.24 -6.80
C VAL A 197 -4.37 -26.06 -7.57
N THR A 198 -4.85 -25.80 -8.78
CA THR A 198 -4.37 -24.66 -9.58
C THR A 198 -4.67 -23.33 -8.90
N GLN A 199 -5.86 -23.17 -8.33
CA GLN A 199 -6.20 -21.97 -7.55
C GLN A 199 -5.30 -21.80 -6.33
N MET A 200 -5.04 -22.88 -5.59
CA MET A 200 -4.13 -22.82 -4.44
C MET A 200 -2.70 -22.41 -4.84
N ILE A 201 -2.20 -22.96 -5.95
CA ILE A 201 -0.85 -22.63 -6.46
C ILE A 201 -0.79 -21.14 -6.83
N ASN A 202 -1.81 -20.63 -7.53
CA ASN A 202 -1.88 -19.22 -7.91
C ASN A 202 -1.94 -18.31 -6.67
N GLN A 203 -2.75 -18.66 -5.66
CA GLN A 203 -2.82 -17.89 -4.41
C GLN A 203 -1.48 -17.88 -3.67
N ILE A 204 -0.78 -19.02 -3.59
CA ILE A 204 0.56 -19.08 -2.96
C ILE A 204 1.55 -18.22 -3.76
N TYR A 205 1.51 -18.30 -5.08
CA TYR A 205 2.36 -17.48 -5.95
C TYR A 205 2.13 -15.99 -5.71
N ASP A 206 0.87 -15.54 -5.66
CA ASP A 206 0.51 -14.15 -5.41
C ASP A 206 0.98 -13.67 -4.03
N ILE A 207 0.80 -14.49 -2.98
CA ILE A 207 1.29 -14.19 -1.64
C ILE A 207 2.81 -14.00 -1.64
N VAL A 208 3.55 -14.93 -2.27
CA VAL A 208 5.02 -14.87 -2.37
C VAL A 208 5.47 -13.62 -3.12
N ASN A 209 4.84 -13.35 -4.27
CA ASN A 209 5.19 -12.23 -5.14
C ASN A 209 4.96 -10.87 -4.45
N ARG A 210 3.84 -10.75 -3.71
CA ARG A 210 3.44 -9.53 -3.01
C ARG A 210 4.13 -9.34 -1.66
N SER A 211 4.72 -10.39 -1.08
CA SER A 211 5.35 -10.35 0.26
C SER A 211 6.74 -9.71 0.30
N GLY A 212 7.33 -9.41 -0.85
CA GLY A 212 8.74 -9.02 -0.94
C GLY A 212 9.09 -7.72 -0.20
N VAL A 213 8.29 -6.66 -0.36
CA VAL A 213 8.49 -5.36 0.32
C VAL A 213 8.29 -5.52 1.82
N GLN A 214 7.23 -6.19 2.23
CA GLN A 214 6.90 -6.44 3.63
C GLN A 214 8.00 -7.23 4.35
N MET A 215 8.57 -8.22 3.67
CA MET A 215 9.71 -8.99 4.17
C MET A 215 10.93 -8.10 4.42
N LEU A 216 11.23 -7.15 3.53
CA LEU A 216 12.34 -6.21 3.71
C LEU A 216 12.11 -5.27 4.89
N ILE A 217 10.89 -4.77 5.07
CA ILE A 217 10.52 -3.92 6.22
C ILE A 217 10.68 -4.69 7.53
N PHE A 218 10.18 -5.94 7.60
CA PHE A 218 10.40 -6.79 8.77
C PHE A 218 11.87 -7.12 9.00
N LEU A 219 12.62 -7.40 7.96
CA LEU A 219 14.05 -7.68 8.05
C LEU A 219 14.82 -6.46 8.60
N ALA A 220 14.49 -5.25 8.14
CA ALA A 220 15.07 -4.02 8.68
C ALA A 220 14.72 -3.83 10.16
N GLY A 221 13.47 -4.09 10.54
CA GLY A 221 13.03 -4.08 11.94
C GLY A 221 13.77 -5.08 12.81
N LEU A 222 13.90 -6.33 12.36
CA LEU A 222 14.65 -7.37 13.07
C LEU A 222 16.14 -7.03 13.23
N GLN A 223 16.75 -6.38 12.24
CA GLN A 223 18.15 -5.95 12.30
C GLN A 223 18.37 -4.72 13.19
N SER A 224 17.34 -3.97 13.50
CA SER A 224 17.43 -2.82 14.43
C SER A 224 17.50 -3.24 15.90
N ILE A 225 17.15 -4.49 16.22
CA ILE A 225 17.22 -5.05 17.58
C ILE A 225 18.68 -5.27 17.95
N SER A 226 19.11 -4.73 19.10
CA SER A 226 20.49 -4.89 19.56
C SER A 226 20.85 -6.35 19.81
N PRO A 227 21.99 -6.85 19.29
CA PRO A 227 22.48 -8.21 19.58
C PRO A 227 22.63 -8.51 21.07
N ALA A 228 22.95 -7.48 21.89
CA ALA A 228 23.08 -7.64 23.34
C ALA A 228 21.82 -8.16 24.03
N ILE A 229 20.64 -7.84 23.48
CA ILE A 229 19.36 -8.35 24.01
C ILE A 229 19.29 -9.88 23.82
N TYR A 230 19.68 -10.38 22.65
CA TYR A 230 19.70 -11.82 22.38
C TYR A 230 20.77 -12.57 23.19
N GLU A 231 21.91 -11.91 23.47
CA GLU A 231 22.95 -12.45 24.34
C GLU A 231 22.48 -12.56 25.78
N ALA A 232 21.79 -11.55 26.31
CA ALA A 232 21.19 -11.57 27.64
C ALA A 232 20.18 -12.73 27.76
N CYS A 233 19.28 -12.89 26.77
CA CYS A 233 18.32 -14.00 26.76
C CYS A 233 19.00 -15.39 26.80
N ARG A 234 20.14 -15.54 26.13
CA ARG A 234 20.90 -16.79 26.15
C ARG A 234 21.54 -17.05 27.51
N ILE A 235 22.04 -15.98 28.19
CA ILE A 235 22.58 -16.11 29.55
C ILE A 235 21.49 -16.51 30.54
N ASP A 236 20.27 -15.96 30.36
CA ASP A 236 19.09 -16.29 31.17
C ASP A 236 18.51 -17.68 30.85
N GLY A 237 19.09 -18.40 29.86
CA GLY A 237 18.67 -19.77 29.50
C GLY A 237 17.36 -19.82 28.69
N ALA A 238 16.92 -18.71 28.11
CA ALA A 238 15.71 -18.68 27.30
C ALA A 238 15.88 -19.49 25.99
N THR A 239 14.88 -20.29 25.64
CA THR A 239 14.80 -20.99 24.36
C THR A 239 14.60 -20.02 23.21
N SER A 240 14.94 -20.42 21.98
CA SER A 240 14.71 -19.60 20.78
C SER A 240 13.23 -19.25 20.59
N TRP A 241 12.33 -20.16 20.98
CA TRP A 241 10.88 -19.96 20.92
C TRP A 241 10.42 -18.89 21.91
N GLU A 242 10.90 -18.95 23.14
CA GLU A 242 10.58 -17.94 24.16
C GLU A 242 11.15 -16.57 23.79
N THR A 243 12.40 -16.53 23.31
CA THR A 243 13.02 -15.31 22.83
C THR A 243 12.22 -14.69 21.69
N PHE A 244 11.71 -15.49 20.75
CA PHE A 244 10.89 -14.98 19.66
C PHE A 244 9.59 -14.36 20.18
N TRP A 245 8.79 -15.08 20.96
CA TRP A 245 7.46 -14.62 21.37
C TRP A 245 7.48 -13.54 22.45
N LYS A 246 8.42 -13.60 23.38
CA LYS A 246 8.48 -12.66 24.52
C LYS A 246 9.30 -11.41 24.23
N ILE A 247 10.22 -11.46 23.28
CA ILE A 247 11.16 -10.36 23.00
C ILE A 247 11.07 -9.87 21.55
N THR A 248 11.35 -10.75 20.58
CA THR A 248 11.44 -10.36 19.19
C THR A 248 10.11 -9.85 18.66
N PHE A 249 9.04 -10.61 18.85
CA PHE A 249 7.71 -10.27 18.35
C PHE A 249 7.14 -8.96 18.92
N PRO A 250 7.20 -8.70 20.25
CA PRO A 250 6.79 -7.39 20.77
C PRO A 250 7.64 -6.23 20.28
N MET A 251 8.96 -6.43 20.10
CA MET A 251 9.85 -5.37 19.63
C MET A 251 9.63 -5.00 18.17
N ILE A 252 9.19 -5.94 17.32
CA ILE A 252 8.87 -5.67 15.92
C ILE A 252 7.39 -5.29 15.71
N SER A 253 6.57 -5.25 16.76
CA SER A 253 5.15 -4.93 16.65
C SER A 253 4.86 -3.59 15.94
N PRO A 254 5.67 -2.52 16.05
CA PRO A 254 5.49 -1.32 15.25
C PRO A 254 5.64 -1.57 13.74
N MET A 255 6.50 -2.52 13.36
CA MET A 255 6.68 -2.89 11.95
C MET A 255 5.50 -3.70 11.42
N ILE A 256 4.79 -4.44 12.27
CA ILE A 256 3.55 -5.14 11.90
C ILE A 256 2.49 -4.13 11.49
N LEU A 257 2.33 -3.04 12.23
CA LEU A 257 1.41 -1.96 11.87
C LEU A 257 1.77 -1.32 10.53
N VAL A 258 3.04 -0.96 10.34
CA VAL A 258 3.52 -0.36 9.08
C VAL A 258 3.27 -1.30 7.90
N ASN A 259 3.64 -2.58 8.06
CA ASN A 259 3.42 -3.60 7.03
C ASN A 259 1.93 -3.86 6.79
N GLY A 260 1.10 -3.88 7.82
CA GLY A 260 -0.36 -4.03 7.68
C GLY A 260 -0.97 -2.92 6.85
N VAL A 261 -0.64 -1.66 7.16
CA VAL A 261 -1.08 -0.49 6.38
C VAL A 261 -0.58 -0.57 4.94
N TYR A 262 0.71 -0.88 4.75
CA TYR A 262 1.30 -1.02 3.43
C TYR A 262 0.61 -2.13 2.62
N THR A 263 0.41 -3.31 3.19
CA THR A 263 -0.22 -4.45 2.51
C THR A 263 -1.66 -4.15 2.10
N ILE A 264 -2.42 -3.44 2.94
CA ILE A 264 -3.77 -3.01 2.59
C ILE A 264 -3.71 -2.07 1.38
N ILE A 265 -2.88 -1.02 1.42
CA ILE A 265 -2.75 -0.08 0.31
C ILE A 265 -2.32 -0.80 -0.97
N ASP A 266 -1.33 -1.69 -0.88
CA ASP A 266 -0.85 -2.50 -2.00
C ASP A 266 -1.97 -3.36 -2.61
N SER A 267 -2.77 -4.03 -1.77
CA SER A 267 -3.89 -4.86 -2.22
C SER A 267 -4.97 -4.10 -2.98
N PHE A 268 -5.16 -2.82 -2.66
CA PHE A 268 -6.13 -1.97 -3.35
C PHE A 268 -5.60 -1.34 -4.64
N THR A 269 -4.29 -1.15 -4.75
CA THR A 269 -3.65 -0.49 -5.89
C THR A 269 -3.11 -1.45 -6.94
N THR A 270 -3.12 -2.76 -6.64
CA THR A 270 -2.63 -3.77 -7.58
C THR A 270 -3.59 -3.98 -8.76
N ASN A 271 -3.04 -4.22 -9.95
CA ASN A 271 -3.81 -4.47 -11.18
C ASN A 271 -4.65 -5.76 -11.11
N SER A 272 -4.26 -6.70 -10.25
CA SER A 272 -5.02 -7.96 -10.02
C SER A 272 -6.24 -7.78 -9.11
N ASN A 273 -6.51 -6.56 -8.61
CA ASN A 273 -7.68 -6.32 -7.77
C ASN A 273 -8.98 -6.42 -8.58
N SER A 274 -9.86 -7.37 -8.20
CA SER A 274 -11.11 -7.65 -8.90
C SER A 274 -12.05 -6.45 -8.98
N VAL A 275 -12.11 -5.63 -7.91
CA VAL A 275 -12.96 -4.44 -7.86
C VAL A 275 -12.44 -3.35 -8.79
N MET A 276 -11.12 -3.11 -8.79
CA MET A 276 -10.51 -2.11 -9.69
C MET A 276 -10.65 -2.53 -11.16
N SER A 277 -10.47 -3.81 -11.47
CA SER A 277 -10.68 -4.37 -12.80
C SER A 277 -12.13 -4.21 -13.26
N PHE A 278 -13.11 -4.47 -12.38
CA PHE A 278 -14.53 -4.25 -12.67
C PHE A 278 -14.81 -2.77 -12.97
N ILE A 279 -14.37 -1.84 -12.10
CA ILE A 279 -14.53 -0.40 -12.31
C ILE A 279 -13.92 0.05 -13.64
N GLN A 280 -12.75 -0.47 -13.99
CA GLN A 280 -12.09 -0.18 -15.27
C GLN A 280 -12.90 -0.71 -16.45
N THR A 281 -13.55 -1.87 -16.32
CA THR A 281 -14.43 -2.43 -17.34
C THR A 281 -15.67 -1.56 -17.53
N VAL A 282 -16.30 -1.10 -16.46
CA VAL A 282 -17.44 -0.17 -16.52
C VAL A 282 -17.03 1.15 -17.19
N TYR A 283 -15.86 1.66 -16.86
CA TYR A 283 -15.31 2.87 -17.48
C TYR A 283 -15.14 2.72 -18.99
N SER A 284 -14.55 1.59 -19.44
CA SER A 284 -14.21 1.37 -20.85
C SER A 284 -15.40 0.94 -21.71
N SER A 285 -16.37 0.20 -21.16
CA SER A 285 -17.52 -0.33 -21.90
C SER A 285 -18.75 0.55 -21.86
N GLY A 286 -18.92 1.36 -20.81
CA GLY A 286 -20.15 2.12 -20.54
C GLY A 286 -20.27 3.47 -21.25
N GLY A 287 -19.31 3.88 -22.08
CA GLY A 287 -19.34 5.16 -22.78
C GLY A 287 -19.38 6.35 -21.80
N SER A 288 -20.23 7.35 -22.08
CA SER A 288 -20.36 8.55 -21.24
C SER A 288 -20.94 8.27 -19.85
N GLU A 289 -21.94 7.39 -19.77
CA GLU A 289 -22.52 6.97 -18.49
C GLU A 289 -21.54 6.12 -17.68
N GLY A 290 -20.78 5.23 -18.35
CA GLY A 290 -19.74 4.43 -17.70
C GLY A 290 -18.68 5.30 -17.01
N MET A 291 -18.35 6.46 -17.59
CA MET A 291 -17.37 7.38 -17.00
C MET A 291 -17.82 7.96 -15.66
N VAL A 292 -19.07 8.34 -15.52
CA VAL A 292 -19.59 8.90 -14.26
C VAL A 292 -19.95 7.82 -13.25
N ARG A 293 -20.50 6.69 -13.70
CA ARG A 293 -20.79 5.53 -12.84
C ARG A 293 -19.51 4.93 -12.26
N SER A 294 -18.46 4.74 -13.07
CA SER A 294 -17.16 4.25 -12.60
C SER A 294 -16.50 5.22 -11.62
N SER A 295 -16.69 6.54 -11.79
CA SER A 295 -16.22 7.54 -10.84
C SER A 295 -16.94 7.41 -9.48
N ALA A 296 -18.26 7.22 -9.48
CA ALA A 296 -19.03 6.98 -8.24
C ALA A 296 -18.61 5.68 -7.56
N MET A 297 -18.46 4.59 -8.31
CA MET A 297 -17.96 3.29 -7.81
C MET A 297 -16.55 3.41 -7.22
N SER A 298 -15.66 4.16 -7.88
CA SER A 298 -14.30 4.42 -7.39
C SER A 298 -14.31 5.18 -6.05
N TRP A 299 -15.17 6.19 -5.89
CA TRP A 299 -15.28 6.92 -4.63
C TRP A 299 -15.87 6.08 -3.50
N MET A 300 -16.86 5.23 -3.79
CA MET A 300 -17.38 4.29 -2.78
C MET A 300 -16.31 3.30 -2.34
N TYR A 301 -15.58 2.74 -3.29
CA TYR A 301 -14.48 1.84 -2.99
C TYR A 301 -13.38 2.53 -2.18
N PHE A 302 -12.98 3.75 -2.55
CA PHE A 302 -12.00 4.55 -1.82
C PHE A 302 -12.42 4.81 -0.37
N ILE A 303 -13.67 5.21 -0.12
CA ILE A 303 -14.18 5.45 1.24
C ILE A 303 -14.14 4.16 2.05
N LEU A 304 -14.53 3.03 1.46
CA LEU A 304 -14.52 1.73 2.11
C LEU A 304 -13.09 1.31 2.48
N VAL A 305 -12.14 1.50 1.58
CA VAL A 305 -10.71 1.26 1.83
C VAL A 305 -10.21 2.11 2.99
N MET A 306 -10.54 3.40 2.99
CA MET A 306 -10.13 4.32 4.05
C MET A 306 -10.72 3.92 5.41
N LEU A 307 -11.96 3.41 5.44
CA LEU A 307 -12.57 2.89 6.67
C LEU A 307 -11.85 1.64 7.17
N ILE A 308 -11.54 0.69 6.29
CA ILE A 308 -10.79 -0.52 6.66
C ILE A 308 -9.41 -0.15 7.18
N LEU A 309 -8.71 0.74 6.48
CA LEU A 309 -7.39 1.20 6.87
C LEU A 309 -7.41 1.90 8.23
N ALA A 310 -8.39 2.76 8.47
CA ALA A 310 -8.58 3.42 9.76
C ALA A 310 -8.91 2.40 10.87
N ALA A 311 -9.74 1.40 10.61
CA ALA A 311 -10.09 0.36 11.57
C ALA A 311 -8.86 -0.49 11.92
N VAL A 312 -8.12 -0.96 10.90
CA VAL A 312 -6.91 -1.76 11.08
C VAL A 312 -5.82 -0.97 11.80
N ALA A 313 -5.57 0.27 11.39
CA ALA A 313 -4.60 1.14 12.06
C ALA A 313 -4.99 1.42 13.51
N GLY A 314 -6.28 1.61 13.80
CA GLY A 314 -6.80 1.79 15.15
C GLY A 314 -6.60 0.55 16.03
N ILE A 315 -6.93 -0.64 15.51
CA ILE A 315 -6.75 -1.91 16.22
C ILE A 315 -5.26 -2.15 16.51
N PHE A 316 -4.41 -2.09 15.49
CA PHE A 316 -2.98 -2.33 15.67
C PHE A 316 -2.32 -1.27 16.57
N SER A 317 -2.71 0.00 16.47
CA SER A 317 -2.19 1.07 17.33
C SER A 317 -2.48 0.84 18.80
N ALA A 318 -3.58 0.17 19.14
CA ALA A 318 -3.92 -0.18 20.53
C ALA A 318 -3.02 -1.28 21.10
N TYR A 319 -2.50 -2.18 20.23
CA TYR A 319 -1.68 -3.33 20.64
C TYR A 319 -0.17 -3.12 20.42
N VAL A 320 0.24 -2.06 19.72
CA VAL A 320 1.64 -1.78 19.44
C VAL A 320 2.38 -1.31 20.68
N PHE A 321 3.44 -2.01 21.04
CA PHE A 321 4.33 -1.65 22.13
C PHE A 321 5.35 -0.61 21.65
N TYR A 322 5.17 0.64 22.08
CA TYR A 322 6.16 1.68 21.84
C TYR A 322 7.17 1.70 22.99
N GLN A 323 8.41 1.33 22.71
CA GLN A 323 9.51 1.53 23.66
C GLN A 323 9.79 3.04 23.75
N LYS A 324 9.32 3.70 24.81
CA LYS A 324 9.71 5.08 25.09
C LYS A 324 11.20 5.11 25.34
N ARG A 325 11.92 5.76 24.47
CA ARG A 325 13.32 6.10 24.68
C ARG A 325 13.30 7.30 25.63
N ASP A 326 13.54 7.07 26.92
CA ASP A 326 13.79 8.14 27.88
C ASP A 326 15.08 8.82 27.44
N SER A 327 14.92 10.09 26.99
CA SER A 327 16.01 10.99 26.57
C SER A 327 16.55 11.75 27.76
#